data_3225a89df5208bbec29ae7b915e3a0d0
#
_entry.id   3225a89df5208bbec29ae7b915e3a0d0
#
_cell.length_a   1.000
_cell.length_b   1.000
_cell.length_c   1.000
_cell.angle_alpha   90.00
_cell.angle_beta   90.00
_cell.angle_gamma   90.00
#
_symmetry.space_group_name_H-M   'P 1'
#
loop_
_entity.id
_entity.type
_entity.pdbx_description
1 polymer ?
#
loop_
_entity_poly.entity_id
_entity_poly.type
_entity_poly.pdbx_seq_one_letter_code
_entity_poly.pdbx_strand_id
1 'polypeptide(L)'
;MTLSTIAHQVPLMFRAQVEGRCQVQRLVPKAPEQDAERWADEWVDKVYPEAPTFGDGVQTRTDTISWRFITNSGQDDGVIRPVIGARGWPFYPGSSMKGLFRQAAARMERDGKLSPGTCNRYCGDVVQLDPGILRFHGGYPTDTHWTEDLVDIVHPQQQWQVKSNQKEGGAFMQISLHKPELTFGISSTKPLPQAEWDTIWQIWAAALSMGIGCRVSAGYGQPADHGGDVLYRTRLGGQGQAAQLVDGTGEFRPNVFRAAMRGHALRIFGGLTDGDTAEDLVKGLFGGIGRGGATAGLLAMAFNDTELALDSFGQNGYAQPTYTVEGELRWLLTRPQPAEVQQALTKLIEALTRFAMVFGGFGKSWRRADHRLVYPDYYDQGRKPLIGCHWEWLGKRSQVRDVRVRKLDQVGDFVEEVRQAARDWMQLHNLTPDLDTYAPWREAWHPDQVQVWGREADDLEDSEAVRWLHGPYRQAIPSARVAEGSIYRSSLTGRMGNVGRLWHRMYPKVRLVKDPENPKRPLPLVTRQCFELLTVFPDDSLESEQFLEFLNSQQRMFKKLWPRE
;
A
#
# COMPACT_ATOMS: atom_id res chain seq x y z
N MET A 1 23.16 3.71 44.84
CA MET A 1 22.73 3.34 43.48
C MET A 1 22.38 4.65 42.75
N THR A 2 22.98 4.92 41.62
CA THR A 2 22.62 6.09 40.81
C THR A 2 21.32 5.79 40.05
N LEU A 3 20.50 6.80 39.75
CA LEU A 3 19.27 6.67 38.94
C LEU A 3 19.52 5.92 37.61
N SER A 4 20.70 6.07 37.02
CA SER A 4 21.15 5.35 35.83
C SER A 4 21.22 3.83 36.03
N THR A 5 21.65 3.36 37.20
CA THR A 5 21.75 1.93 37.52
C THR A 5 20.38 1.29 37.71
N ILE A 6 19.43 2.03 38.28
CA ILE A 6 18.03 1.56 38.45
C ILE A 6 17.31 1.50 37.10
N ALA A 7 17.56 2.46 36.21
CA ALA A 7 16.94 2.48 34.90
C ALA A 7 17.26 1.25 34.04
N HIS A 8 18.47 0.71 34.16
CA HIS A 8 18.86 -0.52 33.46
C HIS A 8 18.21 -1.80 34.01
N GLN A 9 17.66 -1.74 35.21
CA GLN A 9 16.97 -2.87 35.83
C GLN A 9 15.46 -2.93 35.47
N VAL A 10 14.91 -1.84 34.94
CA VAL A 10 13.51 -1.79 34.49
C VAL A 10 13.45 -2.17 33.02
N PRO A 11 12.70 -3.23 32.64
CA PRO A 11 12.54 -3.60 31.24
C PRO A 11 12.04 -2.42 30.40
N LEU A 12 12.51 -2.31 29.17
CA LEU A 12 12.19 -1.19 28.27
C LEU A 12 10.69 -0.97 28.07
N MET A 13 9.91 -2.04 28.02
CA MET A 13 8.45 -1.95 27.90
C MET A 13 7.80 -1.16 29.05
N PHE A 14 8.34 -1.24 30.26
CA PHE A 14 7.85 -0.48 31.41
C PHE A 14 8.44 0.92 31.47
N ARG A 15 9.68 1.11 31.00
CA ARG A 15 10.29 2.43 30.87
C ARG A 15 9.50 3.33 29.92
N ALA A 16 9.04 2.76 28.80
CA ALA A 16 8.23 3.47 27.83
C ALA A 16 6.83 3.84 28.35
N GLN A 17 6.23 3.01 29.23
CA GLN A 17 4.95 3.32 29.86
C GLN A 17 5.05 4.42 30.92
N VAL A 18 6.21 4.59 31.47
CA VAL A 18 6.46 5.52 32.57
C VAL A 18 6.55 6.95 32.09
N GLU A 19 6.96 7.22 30.86
CA GLU A 19 7.16 8.57 30.35
C GLU A 19 5.85 9.32 30.00
N GLY A 20 4.80 8.64 29.53
CA GLY A 20 3.59 9.30 29.07
C GLY A 20 2.51 9.52 30.13
N ARG A 21 2.37 8.62 31.12
CA ARG A 21 1.25 8.64 32.09
C ARG A 21 1.68 8.64 33.55
N CYS A 22 2.88 8.18 33.86
CA CYS A 22 3.36 8.07 35.23
C CYS A 22 4.38 9.16 35.61
N GLN A 23 4.65 10.13 34.75
CA GLN A 23 5.52 11.30 34.97
C GLN A 23 6.97 10.95 35.41
N VAL A 24 7.45 9.74 35.14
CA VAL A 24 8.86 9.41 35.32
C VAL A 24 9.59 9.72 34.01
N GLN A 25 10.49 10.67 34.07
CA GLN A 25 11.24 11.14 32.90
C GLN A 25 12.11 10.04 32.30
N ARG A 26 12.38 10.13 31.00
CA ARG A 26 13.30 9.28 30.28
C ARG A 26 14.62 9.13 30.99
N LEU A 27 14.95 7.89 31.27
CA LEU A 27 16.23 7.51 31.86
C LEU A 27 17.21 6.97 30.83
N VAL A 28 16.80 6.90 29.55
CA VAL A 28 17.59 6.35 28.44
C VAL A 28 17.77 7.38 27.33
N PRO A 29 18.98 7.56 26.78
CA PRO A 29 19.23 8.46 25.64
C PRO A 29 18.43 8.07 24.41
N LYS A 30 18.04 9.05 23.60
CA LYS A 30 17.30 8.84 22.34
C LYS A 30 18.12 8.04 21.33
N ALA A 31 17.78 6.77 21.14
CA ALA A 31 18.21 5.96 20.03
C ALA A 31 17.01 5.07 19.60
N PRO A 32 16.00 5.63 18.91
CA PRO A 32 14.72 4.96 18.71
C PRO A 32 14.83 3.62 17.96
N GLU A 33 15.79 3.49 17.05
CA GLU A 33 16.00 2.26 16.28
C GLU A 33 16.51 1.13 17.18
N GLN A 34 17.55 1.39 17.96
CA GLN A 34 18.11 0.42 18.89
C GLN A 34 17.16 0.11 20.06
N ASP A 35 16.34 1.09 20.48
CA ASP A 35 15.38 0.88 21.57
C ASP A 35 14.23 -0.04 21.16
N ALA A 36 13.81 -0.02 19.91
CA ALA A 36 12.74 -0.92 19.45
C ALA A 36 13.21 -2.39 19.36
N GLU A 37 14.43 -2.62 18.86
CA GLU A 37 15.05 -3.96 18.84
C GLU A 37 15.23 -4.48 20.26
N ARG A 38 15.89 -3.72 21.12
CA ARG A 38 16.10 -4.09 22.53
C ARG A 38 14.79 -4.33 23.26
N TRP A 39 13.76 -3.57 22.94
CA TRP A 39 12.43 -3.78 23.48
C TRP A 39 11.83 -5.13 23.02
N ALA A 40 11.97 -5.46 21.75
CA ALA A 40 11.52 -6.72 21.19
C ALA A 40 12.30 -7.90 21.79
N ASP A 41 13.62 -7.80 21.86
CA ASP A 41 14.50 -8.81 22.44
C ASP A 41 14.17 -9.06 23.92
N GLU A 42 14.09 -8.00 24.74
CA GLU A 42 13.72 -8.10 26.16
C GLU A 42 12.33 -8.71 26.34
N TRP A 43 11.41 -8.46 25.42
CA TRP A 43 10.07 -9.06 25.46
C TRP A 43 10.11 -10.54 25.13
N VAL A 44 10.76 -10.94 24.05
CA VAL A 44 10.90 -12.33 23.61
C VAL A 44 11.62 -13.17 24.68
N ASP A 45 12.69 -12.64 25.28
CA ASP A 45 13.45 -13.30 26.35
C ASP A 45 12.63 -13.59 27.62
N LYS A 46 11.56 -12.84 27.83
CA LYS A 46 10.75 -12.93 29.07
C LYS A 46 9.38 -13.57 28.87
N VAL A 47 9.03 -13.91 27.63
CA VAL A 47 7.77 -14.60 27.35
C VAL A 47 7.83 -16.08 27.79
N TYR A 48 6.72 -16.63 28.25
CA TYR A 48 6.63 -18.05 28.49
C TYR A 48 6.63 -18.85 27.17
N PRO A 49 7.29 -20.00 27.13
CA PRO A 49 7.42 -20.78 25.89
C PRO A 49 6.09 -21.41 25.42
N GLU A 50 5.15 -21.67 26.34
CA GLU A 50 3.88 -22.28 25.98
C GLU A 50 2.81 -21.23 25.70
N ALA A 51 2.08 -21.43 24.60
CA ALA A 51 0.94 -20.59 24.23
C ALA A 51 -0.14 -20.60 25.33
N PRO A 52 -0.78 -19.45 25.61
CA PRO A 52 -1.96 -19.42 26.46
C PRO A 52 -3.09 -20.24 25.85
N THR A 53 -3.75 -21.05 26.66
CA THR A 53 -4.92 -21.85 26.30
C THR A 53 -6.19 -21.26 26.90
N PHE A 54 -7.31 -21.49 26.26
CA PHE A 54 -8.61 -21.14 26.82
C PHE A 54 -9.10 -22.27 27.72
N GLY A 55 -9.82 -21.91 28.80
CA GLY A 55 -10.38 -22.87 29.75
C GLY A 55 -11.54 -23.68 29.19
N ASP A 56 -11.98 -24.66 29.95
CA ASP A 56 -13.12 -25.51 29.63
C ASP A 56 -14.38 -24.67 29.38
N GLY A 57 -15.17 -25.08 28.40
CA GLY A 57 -16.41 -24.37 27.99
C GLY A 57 -16.21 -23.17 27.07
N VAL A 58 -14.98 -22.84 26.71
CA VAL A 58 -14.68 -21.86 25.66
C VAL A 58 -14.56 -22.57 24.33
N GLN A 59 -15.42 -22.21 23.38
CA GLN A 59 -15.28 -22.65 22.00
C GLN A 59 -14.20 -21.83 21.31
N THR A 60 -13.37 -22.50 20.51
CA THR A 60 -12.23 -21.86 19.85
C THR A 60 -12.27 -22.03 18.34
N ARG A 61 -11.71 -21.06 17.63
CA ARG A 61 -11.45 -21.13 16.20
C ARG A 61 -10.09 -20.49 15.91
N THR A 62 -9.35 -21.09 14.99
CA THR A 62 -8.04 -20.62 14.54
C THR A 62 -8.14 -20.04 13.13
N ASP A 63 -7.53 -18.88 12.92
CA ASP A 63 -7.49 -18.19 11.63
C ASP A 63 -6.08 -17.60 11.41
N THR A 64 -5.61 -17.62 10.15
CA THR A 64 -4.29 -17.12 9.75
C THR A 64 -4.38 -15.70 9.18
N ILE A 65 -3.43 -14.86 9.54
CA ILE A 65 -3.27 -13.50 8.98
C ILE A 65 -2.32 -13.56 7.78
N SER A 66 -2.72 -12.92 6.69
CA SER A 66 -2.02 -13.00 5.40
C SER A 66 -0.63 -12.35 5.38
N TRP A 67 -0.43 -11.32 6.20
CA TRP A 67 0.84 -10.58 6.27
C TRP A 67 1.14 -10.17 7.72
N ARG A 68 1.14 -8.91 8.06
CA ARG A 68 1.45 -8.43 9.41
C ARG A 68 0.20 -8.11 10.21
N PHE A 69 0.28 -8.35 11.49
CA PHE A 69 -0.77 -8.06 12.46
C PHE A 69 -0.25 -7.17 13.58
N ILE A 70 -1.01 -6.15 13.93
CA ILE A 70 -0.68 -5.24 15.00
C ILE A 70 -1.91 -4.95 15.87
N THR A 71 -1.76 -5.12 17.17
CA THR A 71 -2.63 -4.53 18.19
C THR A 71 -1.97 -3.29 18.73
N ASN A 72 -2.74 -2.32 19.21
CA ASN A 72 -2.20 -1.06 19.70
C ASN A 72 -2.51 -0.88 21.19
N SER A 73 -1.51 -1.06 22.04
CA SER A 73 -1.61 -0.74 23.49
C SER A 73 -1.28 0.73 23.78
N GLY A 74 -0.73 1.43 22.81
CA GLY A 74 -0.31 2.82 22.91
C GLY A 74 0.89 3.09 22.01
N GLN A 75 1.16 4.38 21.77
CA GLN A 75 2.35 4.85 21.08
C GLN A 75 3.22 5.58 22.09
N ASP A 76 4.49 5.28 22.08
CA ASP A 76 5.49 5.92 22.91
C ASP A 76 6.74 6.18 22.08
N ASP A 77 7.21 7.42 22.10
CA ASP A 77 8.43 7.87 21.43
C ASP A 77 8.58 7.43 19.96
N GLY A 78 7.45 7.32 19.25
CA GLY A 78 7.43 6.87 17.85
C GLY A 78 7.32 5.35 17.67
N VAL A 79 7.28 4.55 18.72
CA VAL A 79 7.07 3.10 18.66
C VAL A 79 5.63 2.76 19.01
N ILE A 80 4.92 2.06 18.13
CA ILE A 80 3.60 1.49 18.39
C ILE A 80 3.80 0.11 19.00
N ARG A 81 3.29 -0.09 20.23
CA ARG A 81 3.45 -1.33 21.00
C ARG A 81 2.26 -2.25 20.85
N PRO A 82 2.47 -3.58 20.83
CA PRO A 82 1.38 -4.56 20.87
C PRO A 82 0.69 -4.57 22.24
N VAL A 83 -0.52 -5.10 22.28
CA VAL A 83 -1.18 -5.50 23.52
C VAL A 83 -0.57 -6.83 23.97
N ILE A 84 -0.14 -6.90 25.21
CA ILE A 84 0.43 -8.10 25.84
C ILE A 84 -0.60 -8.69 26.79
N GLY A 85 -0.86 -9.98 26.63
CA GLY A 85 -1.82 -10.74 27.43
C GLY A 85 -1.18 -11.72 28.40
N ALA A 86 -1.83 -12.86 28.63
CA ALA A 86 -1.37 -13.88 29.55
C ALA A 86 0.00 -14.43 29.13
N ARG A 87 0.83 -14.79 30.13
CA ARG A 87 2.16 -15.36 29.92
C ARG A 87 3.13 -14.49 29.09
N GLY A 88 2.83 -13.19 28.93
CA GLY A 88 3.64 -12.29 28.11
C GLY A 88 3.39 -12.39 26.60
N TRP A 89 2.42 -13.19 26.16
CA TRP A 89 2.11 -13.37 24.75
C TRP A 89 1.37 -12.16 24.16
N PRO A 90 1.56 -11.86 22.86
CA PRO A 90 0.77 -10.84 22.18
C PRO A 90 -0.70 -11.25 22.16
N PHE A 91 -1.57 -10.27 22.30
CA PHE A 91 -2.98 -10.51 22.57
C PHE A 91 -3.88 -9.63 21.71
N TYR A 92 -4.85 -10.24 21.04
CA TYR A 92 -5.98 -9.52 20.45
C TYR A 92 -7.11 -9.41 21.48
N PRO A 93 -7.42 -8.19 21.99
CA PRO A 93 -8.35 -8.03 23.11
C PRO A 93 -9.77 -8.51 22.81
N GLY A 94 -10.40 -9.19 23.78
CA GLY A 94 -11.79 -9.64 23.68
C GLY A 94 -12.79 -8.49 23.49
N SER A 95 -12.50 -7.31 24.02
CA SER A 95 -13.30 -6.10 23.78
C SER A 95 -13.29 -5.66 22.32
N SER A 96 -12.11 -5.72 21.67
CA SER A 96 -11.96 -5.45 20.25
C SER A 96 -12.67 -6.50 19.39
N MET A 97 -12.52 -7.78 19.76
CA MET A 97 -13.23 -8.91 19.15
C MET A 97 -14.74 -8.73 19.22
N LYS A 98 -15.28 -8.37 20.40
CA LYS A 98 -16.71 -8.08 20.61
C LYS A 98 -17.20 -6.93 19.73
N GLY A 99 -16.42 -5.83 19.67
CA GLY A 99 -16.76 -4.66 18.86
C GLY A 99 -16.91 -5.00 17.38
N LEU A 100 -15.95 -5.76 16.83
CA LEU A 100 -15.95 -6.18 15.44
C LEU A 100 -17.07 -7.19 15.15
N PHE A 101 -17.28 -8.17 16.04
CA PHE A 101 -18.37 -9.13 15.97
C PHE A 101 -19.74 -8.43 15.96
N ARG A 102 -19.94 -7.44 16.84
CA ARG A 102 -21.17 -6.62 16.89
C ARG A 102 -21.45 -5.91 15.56
N GLN A 103 -20.42 -5.32 14.96
CA GLN A 103 -20.55 -4.65 13.66
C GLN A 103 -20.97 -5.64 12.55
N ALA A 104 -20.35 -6.83 12.51
CA ALA A 104 -20.70 -7.88 11.55
C ALA A 104 -22.12 -8.39 11.78
N ALA A 105 -22.51 -8.70 13.01
CA ALA A 105 -23.86 -9.16 13.36
C ALA A 105 -24.93 -8.15 12.95
N ALA A 106 -24.75 -6.88 13.33
CA ALA A 106 -25.69 -5.79 12.99
C ALA A 106 -25.81 -5.58 11.47
N ARG A 107 -24.72 -5.79 10.73
CA ARG A 107 -24.73 -5.77 9.28
C ARG A 107 -25.50 -6.94 8.69
N MET A 108 -25.22 -8.16 9.18
CA MET A 108 -25.93 -9.37 8.71
C MET A 108 -27.43 -9.33 9.02
N GLU A 109 -27.86 -8.69 10.13
CA GLU A 109 -29.28 -8.41 10.41
C GLU A 109 -29.88 -7.46 9.37
N ARG A 110 -29.21 -6.32 9.09
CA ARG A 110 -29.69 -5.38 8.05
C ARG A 110 -29.81 -6.01 6.67
N ASP A 111 -28.90 -6.92 6.37
CA ASP A 111 -28.86 -7.66 5.08
C ASP A 111 -29.88 -8.83 5.06
N GLY A 112 -30.67 -9.04 6.14
CA GLY A 112 -31.64 -10.13 6.26
C GLY A 112 -31.04 -11.54 6.40
N LYS A 113 -29.74 -11.61 6.71
CA LYS A 113 -29.01 -12.89 6.89
C LYS A 113 -29.12 -13.43 8.32
N LEU A 114 -29.51 -12.59 9.26
CA LEU A 114 -29.79 -12.91 10.66
C LEU A 114 -31.16 -12.37 11.05
N SER A 115 -31.80 -13.05 12.01
CA SER A 115 -33.06 -12.58 12.60
C SER A 115 -32.83 -11.28 13.39
N PRO A 116 -33.78 -10.33 13.36
CA PRO A 116 -33.71 -9.11 14.16
C PRO A 116 -33.50 -9.42 15.65
N GLY A 117 -32.65 -8.64 16.32
CA GLY A 117 -32.35 -8.83 17.75
C GLY A 117 -31.22 -9.83 18.06
N THR A 118 -30.70 -10.56 17.08
CA THR A 118 -29.59 -11.50 17.26
C THR A 118 -28.32 -10.80 17.78
N CYS A 119 -28.02 -9.62 17.24
CA CYS A 119 -26.88 -8.81 17.66
C CYS A 119 -26.99 -8.43 19.16
N ASN A 120 -28.16 -7.94 19.59
CA ASN A 120 -28.39 -7.57 20.99
C ASN A 120 -28.37 -8.81 21.89
N ARG A 121 -28.94 -9.91 21.46
CA ARG A 121 -28.91 -11.19 22.22
C ARG A 121 -27.47 -11.65 22.44
N TYR A 122 -26.60 -11.58 21.45
CA TYR A 122 -25.21 -12.04 21.57
C TYR A 122 -24.30 -11.03 22.29
N CYS A 123 -24.40 -9.77 21.93
CA CYS A 123 -23.48 -8.73 22.39
C CYS A 123 -24.02 -7.86 23.53
N GLY A 124 -25.32 -7.93 23.82
CA GLY A 124 -26.02 -7.08 24.79
C GLY A 124 -26.69 -5.85 24.15
N ASP A 125 -27.73 -5.36 24.79
CA ASP A 125 -28.45 -4.14 24.38
C ASP A 125 -27.85 -2.93 25.06
N VAL A 126 -27.45 -1.92 24.28
CA VAL A 126 -26.83 -0.68 24.82
C VAL A 126 -27.88 0.27 25.41
N VAL A 127 -29.11 0.18 24.90
CA VAL A 127 -30.21 1.07 25.34
C VAL A 127 -30.85 0.55 26.61
N GLN A 128 -31.15 -0.77 26.64
CA GLN A 128 -31.76 -1.42 27.80
C GLN A 128 -30.74 -1.86 28.84
N LEU A 129 -29.46 -1.74 28.55
CA LEU A 129 -28.33 -2.16 29.38
C LEU A 129 -28.34 -3.67 29.72
N ASP A 130 -29.00 -4.46 28.88
CA ASP A 130 -29.05 -5.90 29.06
C ASP A 130 -27.75 -6.56 28.60
N PRO A 131 -27.15 -7.45 29.41
CA PRO A 131 -25.92 -8.13 29.01
C PRO A 131 -26.19 -9.18 27.92
N GLY A 132 -25.32 -9.26 26.91
CA GLY A 132 -25.37 -10.34 25.93
C GLY A 132 -24.99 -11.70 26.54
N ILE A 133 -25.36 -12.77 25.83
CA ILE A 133 -25.07 -14.13 26.30
C ILE A 133 -23.61 -14.55 25.99
N LEU A 134 -22.92 -13.93 25.03
CA LEU A 134 -21.57 -14.29 24.66
C LEU A 134 -20.51 -13.53 25.47
N ARG A 135 -19.40 -14.23 25.74
CA ARG A 135 -18.18 -13.68 26.32
C ARG A 135 -17.06 -13.86 25.32
N PHE A 136 -16.38 -12.79 24.99
CA PHE A 136 -15.30 -12.75 24.01
C PHE A 136 -13.96 -12.74 24.74
N HIS A 137 -13.19 -13.80 24.56
CA HIS A 137 -11.92 -14.00 25.27
C HIS A 137 -10.71 -13.45 24.50
N GLY A 138 -10.94 -12.95 23.28
CA GLY A 138 -9.87 -12.45 22.42
C GLY A 138 -9.14 -13.56 21.68
N GLY A 139 -7.88 -13.30 21.31
CA GLY A 139 -7.09 -14.25 20.54
C GLY A 139 -5.60 -14.20 20.88
N TYR A 140 -4.95 -15.35 20.78
CA TYR A 140 -3.51 -15.52 20.96
C TYR A 140 -2.90 -16.24 19.75
N PRO A 141 -1.62 -15.99 19.42
CA PRO A 141 -0.87 -16.84 18.50
C PRO A 141 -0.87 -18.29 18.97
N THR A 142 -0.84 -19.24 18.02
CA THR A 142 -0.84 -20.68 18.30
C THR A 142 0.52 -21.21 18.71
N ASP A 143 1.59 -20.55 18.29
CA ASP A 143 2.97 -20.97 18.47
C ASP A 143 3.91 -19.76 18.63
N THR A 144 5.22 -20.02 18.72
CA THR A 144 6.27 -19.02 18.94
C THR A 144 6.80 -18.37 17.67
N HIS A 145 6.31 -18.69 16.47
CA HIS A 145 6.76 -18.03 15.22
C HIS A 145 6.50 -16.51 15.22
N TRP A 146 5.57 -16.04 16.04
CA TRP A 146 5.34 -14.61 16.22
C TRP A 146 6.56 -13.84 16.75
N THR A 147 7.55 -14.50 17.34
CA THR A 147 8.76 -13.86 17.89
C THR A 147 9.74 -13.39 16.81
N GLU A 148 9.55 -13.86 15.58
CA GLU A 148 10.39 -13.52 14.46
C GLU A 148 9.94 -12.19 13.80
N ASP A 149 10.89 -11.43 13.25
CA ASP A 149 10.64 -10.22 12.43
C ASP A 149 9.70 -9.18 13.08
N LEU A 150 9.76 -9.00 14.38
CA LEU A 150 8.83 -8.17 15.14
C LEU A 150 8.92 -6.68 14.81
N VAL A 151 10.12 -6.16 14.53
CA VAL A 151 10.34 -4.73 14.33
C VAL A 151 10.06 -4.33 12.90
N ASP A 152 8.99 -3.57 12.71
CA ASP A 152 8.53 -3.08 11.42
C ASP A 152 8.74 -1.56 11.31
N ILE A 153 9.56 -1.14 10.34
CA ILE A 153 9.82 0.27 10.05
C ILE A 153 8.82 0.77 9.02
N VAL A 154 7.93 1.65 9.43
CA VAL A 154 6.91 2.22 8.56
C VAL A 154 7.35 3.60 8.07
N HIS A 155 7.53 3.72 6.77
CA HIS A 155 7.69 5.02 6.14
C HIS A 155 6.32 5.65 5.89
N PRO A 156 6.03 6.84 6.44
CA PRO A 156 4.81 7.55 6.14
C PRO A 156 4.73 7.85 4.66
N GLN A 157 3.51 7.97 4.17
CA GLN A 157 3.30 8.25 2.76
C GLN A 157 3.94 9.59 2.38
N GLN A 158 4.70 9.54 1.32
CA GLN A 158 5.52 10.66 0.87
C GLN A 158 4.69 11.69 0.07
N GLN A 159 3.77 12.38 0.73
CA GLN A 159 2.98 13.46 0.11
C GLN A 159 3.88 14.57 -0.46
N TRP A 160 4.99 14.86 0.20
CA TRP A 160 5.97 15.82 -0.26
C TRP A 160 6.51 15.52 -1.66
N GLN A 161 6.60 14.24 -2.06
CA GLN A 161 7.03 13.88 -3.42
C GLN A 161 6.04 14.31 -4.50
N VAL A 162 4.78 14.50 -4.15
CA VAL A 162 3.74 15.01 -5.06
C VAL A 162 3.74 16.53 -5.08
N LYS A 163 3.84 17.15 -3.91
CA LYS A 163 3.67 18.59 -3.71
C LYS A 163 4.93 19.39 -4.00
N SER A 164 6.07 18.96 -3.44
CA SER A 164 7.31 19.71 -3.50
C SER A 164 8.53 18.78 -3.39
N ASN A 165 9.74 19.33 -3.42
CA ASN A 165 10.97 18.60 -3.12
C ASN A 165 11.40 18.70 -1.65
N GLN A 166 10.60 19.33 -0.80
CA GLN A 166 10.93 19.47 0.62
C GLN A 166 10.58 18.18 1.34
N LYS A 167 11.57 17.61 2.01
CA LYS A 167 11.42 16.35 2.74
C LYS A 167 10.64 16.60 4.04
N GLU A 168 9.47 16.01 4.17
CA GLU A 168 8.64 16.05 5.36
C GLU A 168 8.52 14.65 5.98
N GLY A 169 8.55 14.59 7.30
CA GLY A 169 8.27 13.39 8.09
C GLY A 169 9.41 12.38 8.12
N GLY A 170 9.45 11.64 9.20
CA GLY A 170 10.36 10.53 9.47
C GLY A 170 9.67 9.17 9.33
N ALA A 171 10.46 8.10 9.33
CA ALA A 171 9.97 6.77 9.59
C ALA A 171 9.57 6.66 11.08
N PHE A 172 8.63 5.78 11.37
CA PHE A 172 8.35 5.36 12.75
C PHE A 172 8.39 3.84 12.82
N MET A 173 8.64 3.33 14.02
CA MET A 173 8.71 1.91 14.27
C MET A 173 7.46 1.41 14.94
N GLN A 174 7.12 0.17 14.65
CA GLN A 174 6.03 -0.56 15.30
C GLN A 174 6.44 -1.99 15.53
N ILE A 175 5.86 -2.60 16.56
CA ILE A 175 6.00 -4.02 16.81
C ILE A 175 4.78 -4.70 16.20
N SER A 176 5.00 -5.58 15.25
CA SER A 176 3.95 -6.30 14.52
C SER A 176 4.33 -7.76 14.33
N LEU A 177 3.34 -8.64 14.37
CA LEU A 177 3.54 -10.09 14.19
C LEU A 177 3.52 -10.40 12.69
N HIS A 178 4.46 -11.21 12.21
CA HIS A 178 4.51 -11.61 10.80
C HIS A 178 3.73 -12.92 10.59
N LYS A 179 2.72 -12.89 9.72
CA LYS A 179 1.85 -14.03 9.32
C LYS A 179 1.40 -14.91 10.51
N PRO A 180 0.93 -14.33 11.64
CA PRO A 180 0.56 -15.16 12.80
C PRO A 180 -0.69 -15.99 12.50
N GLU A 181 -0.72 -17.19 13.05
CA GLU A 181 -1.92 -17.99 13.22
C GLU A 181 -2.49 -17.69 14.61
N LEU A 182 -3.77 -17.29 14.69
CA LEU A 182 -4.41 -16.82 15.92
C LEU A 182 -5.58 -17.70 16.30
N THR A 183 -5.58 -18.22 17.53
CA THR A 183 -6.73 -18.91 18.11
C THR A 183 -7.59 -17.92 18.89
N PHE A 184 -8.87 -17.80 18.52
CA PHE A 184 -9.87 -16.95 19.15
C PHE A 184 -10.82 -17.76 20.04
N GLY A 185 -11.20 -17.20 21.19
CA GLY A 185 -12.09 -17.85 22.14
C GLY A 185 -13.42 -17.10 22.33
N ILE A 186 -14.53 -17.83 22.28
CA ILE A 186 -15.88 -17.34 22.65
C ILE A 186 -16.52 -18.36 23.60
N SER A 187 -17.17 -17.90 24.67
CA SER A 187 -18.03 -18.72 25.51
C SER A 187 -19.43 -18.13 25.63
N SER A 188 -20.37 -18.95 26.08
CA SER A 188 -21.75 -18.53 26.30
C SER A 188 -22.15 -18.72 27.76
N THR A 189 -22.93 -17.78 28.30
CA THR A 189 -23.54 -17.89 29.65
C THR A 189 -24.73 -18.86 29.69
N LYS A 190 -25.16 -19.35 28.53
CA LYS A 190 -26.26 -20.32 28.39
C LYS A 190 -25.80 -21.48 27.49
N PRO A 191 -26.26 -22.69 27.71
CA PRO A 191 -26.03 -23.79 26.75
C PRO A 191 -26.59 -23.41 25.39
N LEU A 192 -25.82 -23.63 24.33
CA LEU A 192 -26.21 -23.37 22.95
C LEU A 192 -26.08 -24.64 22.11
N PRO A 193 -27.04 -24.89 21.20
CA PRO A 193 -26.96 -25.99 20.26
C PRO A 193 -25.84 -25.72 19.22
N GLN A 194 -25.33 -26.78 18.58
CA GLN A 194 -24.24 -26.67 17.59
C GLN A 194 -24.58 -25.72 16.43
N ALA A 195 -25.81 -25.77 15.91
CA ALA A 195 -26.25 -24.88 14.84
C ALA A 195 -26.16 -23.37 15.19
N GLU A 196 -26.31 -23.04 16.48
CA GLU A 196 -26.13 -21.67 16.95
C GLU A 196 -24.65 -21.30 17.06
N TRP A 197 -23.78 -22.21 17.48
CA TRP A 197 -22.35 -22.04 17.43
C TRP A 197 -21.85 -21.84 15.99
N ASP A 198 -22.38 -22.61 15.03
CA ASP A 198 -22.06 -22.43 13.61
C ASP A 198 -22.44 -21.03 13.12
N THR A 199 -23.58 -20.50 13.57
CA THR A 199 -24.01 -19.12 13.27
C THR A 199 -23.05 -18.09 13.91
N ILE A 200 -22.64 -18.30 15.17
CA ILE A 200 -21.70 -17.43 15.86
C ILE A 200 -20.36 -17.37 15.10
N TRP A 201 -19.85 -18.52 14.68
CA TRP A 201 -18.61 -18.59 13.91
C TRP A 201 -18.73 -18.02 12.49
N GLN A 202 -19.90 -18.11 11.86
CA GLN A 202 -20.18 -17.40 10.60
C GLN A 202 -20.13 -15.88 10.77
N ILE A 203 -20.70 -15.35 11.88
CA ILE A 203 -20.61 -13.93 12.22
C ILE A 203 -19.16 -13.53 12.46
N TRP A 204 -18.37 -14.37 13.19
CA TRP A 204 -16.96 -14.12 13.43
C TRP A 204 -16.16 -14.13 12.12
N ALA A 205 -16.39 -15.06 11.22
CA ALA A 205 -15.76 -15.07 9.90
C ALA A 205 -16.07 -13.80 9.09
N ALA A 206 -17.32 -13.33 9.13
CA ALA A 206 -17.71 -12.07 8.51
C ALA A 206 -17.05 -10.86 9.19
N ALA A 207 -16.87 -10.90 10.52
CA ALA A 207 -16.14 -9.88 11.27
C ALA A 207 -14.65 -9.86 10.89
N LEU A 208 -14.01 -11.02 10.89
CA LEU A 208 -12.61 -11.18 10.54
C LEU A 208 -12.30 -10.71 9.12
N SER A 209 -13.22 -10.93 8.18
CA SER A 209 -13.08 -10.48 6.79
C SER A 209 -12.99 -8.96 6.61
N MET A 210 -13.35 -8.17 7.62
CA MET A 210 -13.14 -6.72 7.65
C MET A 210 -11.71 -6.35 8.10
N GLY A 211 -10.91 -7.34 8.52
CA GLY A 211 -9.59 -7.17 9.11
C GLY A 211 -9.62 -6.86 10.60
N ILE A 212 -8.59 -7.24 11.33
CA ILE A 212 -8.46 -7.08 12.79
C ILE A 212 -7.24 -6.24 13.17
N GLY A 213 -7.29 -5.63 14.34
CA GLY A 213 -6.20 -4.82 14.88
C GLY A 213 -6.09 -3.42 14.25
N CYS A 214 -4.87 -2.93 14.09
CA CYS A 214 -4.59 -1.59 13.58
C CYS A 214 -4.17 -1.62 12.12
N ARG A 215 -4.28 -0.47 11.42
CA ARG A 215 -3.83 -0.25 10.05
C ARG A 215 -4.44 -1.21 9.01
N VAL A 216 -5.61 -1.72 9.29
CA VAL A 216 -6.35 -2.66 8.42
C VAL A 216 -6.48 -2.13 7.00
N SER A 217 -6.72 -0.82 6.84
CA SER A 217 -6.81 -0.18 5.52
C SER A 217 -5.50 -0.25 4.70
N ALA A 218 -4.37 -0.53 5.36
CA ALA A 218 -3.05 -0.65 4.73
C ALA A 218 -2.60 -2.11 4.55
N GLY A 219 -3.50 -3.08 4.77
CA GLY A 219 -3.24 -4.50 4.58
C GLY A 219 -2.80 -5.25 5.84
N TYR A 220 -2.68 -4.57 6.99
CA TYR A 220 -2.40 -5.23 8.26
C TYR A 220 -3.64 -5.96 8.78
N GLY A 221 -3.44 -7.08 9.48
CA GLY A 221 -4.53 -7.82 10.12
C GLY A 221 -5.60 -8.36 9.18
N GLN A 222 -5.29 -8.50 7.91
CA GLN A 222 -6.19 -9.11 6.92
C GLN A 222 -6.09 -10.63 7.01
N PRO A 223 -7.21 -11.38 7.08
CA PRO A 223 -7.17 -12.83 7.08
C PRO A 223 -6.65 -13.37 5.74
N ALA A 224 -6.01 -14.53 5.76
CA ALA A 224 -5.53 -15.20 4.56
C ALA A 224 -6.71 -15.64 3.65
N ASP A 225 -7.82 -16.04 4.25
CA ASP A 225 -9.05 -16.37 3.53
C ASP A 225 -10.06 -15.22 3.63
N HIS A 226 -10.33 -14.57 2.50
CA HIS A 226 -11.12 -13.35 2.44
C HIS A 226 -12.52 -13.57 1.87
N GLY A 227 -13.54 -13.33 2.70
CA GLY A 227 -14.94 -13.21 2.31
C GLY A 227 -15.50 -11.77 2.30
N GLY A 228 -14.68 -10.73 2.39
CA GLY A 228 -15.12 -9.33 2.55
C GLY A 228 -15.73 -8.68 1.31
N ASP A 229 -16.25 -7.46 1.45
CA ASP A 229 -16.84 -6.64 0.37
C ASP A 229 -15.78 -6.17 -0.61
N VAL A 230 -15.52 -6.97 -1.60
CA VAL A 230 -14.55 -6.70 -2.65
C VAL A 230 -15.17 -5.77 -3.69
N LEU A 231 -14.68 -4.53 -3.75
CA LEU A 231 -15.02 -3.57 -4.80
C LEU A 231 -14.34 -3.94 -6.12
N TYR A 232 -13.07 -4.29 -6.04
CA TYR A 232 -12.25 -4.62 -7.20
C TYR A 232 -11.16 -5.62 -6.84
N ARG A 233 -10.91 -6.58 -7.73
CA ARG A 233 -9.81 -7.56 -7.60
C ARG A 233 -9.07 -7.73 -8.91
N THR A 234 -7.76 -7.93 -8.84
CA THR A 234 -6.92 -8.18 -10.00
C THR A 234 -5.68 -9.00 -9.64
N ARG A 235 -5.14 -9.77 -10.58
CA ARG A 235 -3.89 -10.50 -10.40
C ARG A 235 -2.74 -9.71 -11.01
N LEU A 236 -1.65 -9.60 -10.25
CA LEU A 236 -0.47 -8.85 -10.59
C LEU A 236 0.77 -9.70 -10.35
N GLY A 237 1.77 -9.51 -11.22
CA GLY A 237 3.14 -9.93 -10.98
C GLY A 237 4.04 -8.71 -10.93
N GLY A 238 5.05 -8.73 -10.07
CA GLY A 238 5.97 -7.62 -9.94
C GLY A 238 7.30 -7.99 -9.36
N GLN A 239 8.31 -7.20 -9.69
CA GLN A 239 9.64 -7.29 -9.12
C GLN A 239 10.22 -5.92 -8.83
N GLY A 240 11.11 -5.85 -7.86
CA GLY A 240 11.77 -4.61 -7.48
C GLY A 240 12.60 -4.74 -6.22
N GLN A 241 12.97 -3.60 -5.66
CA GLN A 241 13.70 -3.54 -4.41
C GLN A 241 12.77 -3.80 -3.23
N ALA A 242 13.09 -4.79 -2.40
CA ALA A 242 12.37 -5.10 -1.18
C ALA A 242 12.56 -4.00 -0.11
N ALA A 243 11.64 -3.95 0.85
CA ALA A 243 11.90 -3.25 2.10
C ALA A 243 12.99 -4.02 2.85
N GLN A 244 13.77 -3.32 3.65
CA GLN A 244 14.80 -3.91 4.48
C GLN A 244 14.34 -3.88 5.92
N LEU A 245 14.39 -5.02 6.59
CA LEU A 245 14.23 -5.14 8.03
C LEU A 245 15.48 -4.62 8.75
N VAL A 246 15.44 -4.53 10.05
CA VAL A 246 16.54 -3.97 10.83
C VAL A 246 17.79 -4.86 10.76
N ASP A 247 17.61 -6.16 10.72
CA ASP A 247 18.68 -7.15 10.53
C ASP A 247 19.28 -7.19 9.11
N GLY A 248 18.71 -6.40 8.19
CA GLY A 248 19.14 -6.32 6.79
C GLY A 248 18.42 -7.26 5.83
N THR A 249 17.57 -8.16 6.32
CA THR A 249 16.78 -9.06 5.46
C THR A 249 15.73 -8.30 4.65
N GLY A 250 15.29 -8.90 3.53
CA GLY A 250 14.28 -8.32 2.66
C GLY A 250 12.87 -8.71 3.07
N GLU A 251 11.92 -7.80 2.91
CA GLU A 251 10.50 -8.07 3.07
C GLU A 251 9.70 -7.46 1.93
N PHE A 252 8.79 -8.24 1.33
CA PHE A 252 7.76 -7.66 0.47
C PHE A 252 6.61 -7.12 1.32
N ARG A 253 6.28 -5.86 1.14
CA ARG A 253 5.27 -5.15 1.95
C ARG A 253 4.08 -4.75 1.11
N PRO A 254 2.93 -5.43 1.23
CA PRO A 254 1.72 -5.12 0.45
C PRO A 254 1.20 -3.68 0.61
N ASN A 255 1.53 -2.99 1.70
CA ASN A 255 1.15 -1.60 1.91
C ASN A 255 1.64 -0.63 0.81
N VAL A 256 2.59 -1.05 -0.04
CA VAL A 256 3.04 -0.29 -1.22
C VAL A 256 1.89 0.00 -2.19
N PHE A 257 0.93 -0.91 -2.31
CA PHE A 257 -0.26 -0.69 -3.16
C PHE A 257 -1.07 0.50 -2.66
N ARG A 258 -1.41 0.53 -1.36
CA ARG A 258 -2.16 1.65 -0.80
C ARG A 258 -1.37 2.96 -0.88
N ALA A 259 -0.07 2.91 -0.63
CA ALA A 259 0.80 4.09 -0.72
C ALA A 259 0.81 4.68 -2.14
N ALA A 260 0.98 3.84 -3.16
CA ALA A 260 0.94 4.27 -4.55
C ALA A 260 -0.43 4.86 -4.92
N MET A 261 -1.51 4.15 -4.60
CA MET A 261 -2.87 4.58 -4.95
C MET A 261 -3.24 5.91 -4.31
N ARG A 262 -2.90 6.10 -3.03
CA ARG A 262 -3.11 7.40 -2.36
C ARG A 262 -2.31 8.50 -3.05
N GLY A 263 -1.05 8.23 -3.43
CA GLY A 263 -0.21 9.17 -4.15
C GLY A 263 -0.76 9.53 -5.53
N HIS A 264 -1.27 8.53 -6.28
CA HIS A 264 -1.88 8.78 -7.58
C HIS A 264 -3.23 9.51 -7.46
N ALA A 265 -4.06 9.17 -6.47
CA ALA A 265 -5.29 9.92 -6.20
C ALA A 265 -4.98 11.41 -5.91
N LEU A 266 -3.93 11.67 -5.11
CA LEU A 266 -3.50 13.03 -4.83
C LEU A 266 -3.10 13.79 -6.11
N ARG A 267 -2.36 13.14 -7.02
CA ARG A 267 -1.95 13.71 -8.31
C ARG A 267 -3.13 14.02 -9.22
N ILE A 268 -4.05 13.07 -9.33
CA ILE A 268 -5.20 13.21 -10.22
C ILE A 268 -6.17 14.27 -9.69
N PHE A 269 -6.54 14.24 -8.40
CA PHE A 269 -7.39 15.28 -7.82
C PHE A 269 -6.70 16.65 -7.81
N GLY A 270 -5.40 16.70 -7.49
CA GLY A 270 -4.63 17.94 -7.57
C GLY A 270 -4.57 18.55 -8.96
N GLY A 271 -4.75 17.76 -10.04
CA GLY A 271 -4.91 18.25 -11.40
C GLY A 271 -6.36 18.64 -11.78
N LEU A 272 -7.32 18.58 -10.86
CA LEU A 272 -8.75 18.83 -11.08
C LEU A 272 -9.36 19.86 -10.11
N THR A 273 -8.64 20.20 -9.04
CA THR A 273 -9.09 21.15 -8.01
C THR A 273 -7.91 21.66 -7.19
N ASP A 274 -8.18 22.60 -6.28
CA ASP A 274 -7.18 23.13 -5.35
C ASP A 274 -6.61 22.07 -4.40
N GLY A 275 -5.50 22.40 -3.74
CA GLY A 275 -4.75 21.46 -2.92
C GLY A 275 -5.50 20.95 -1.68
N ASP A 276 -6.24 21.83 -1.00
CA ASP A 276 -6.95 21.47 0.24
C ASP A 276 -8.12 20.52 -0.07
N THR A 277 -8.90 20.85 -1.08
CA THR A 277 -10.00 19.99 -1.59
C THR A 277 -9.48 18.62 -2.04
N ALA A 278 -8.37 18.59 -2.79
CA ALA A 278 -7.75 17.35 -3.24
C ALA A 278 -7.29 16.47 -2.06
N GLU A 279 -6.70 17.08 -1.03
CA GLU A 279 -6.32 16.34 0.19
C GLU A 279 -7.50 15.79 0.95
N ASP A 280 -8.58 16.53 1.07
CA ASP A 280 -9.77 16.08 1.79
C ASP A 280 -10.47 14.92 1.06
N LEU A 281 -10.53 14.96 -0.28
CA LEU A 281 -10.98 13.84 -1.10
C LEU A 281 -10.13 12.59 -0.84
N VAL A 282 -8.81 12.73 -0.82
CA VAL A 282 -7.88 11.62 -0.56
C VAL A 282 -8.01 11.10 0.87
N LYS A 283 -8.22 11.97 1.87
CA LYS A 283 -8.51 11.57 3.26
C LYS A 283 -9.83 10.80 3.35
N GLY A 284 -10.87 11.22 2.63
CA GLY A 284 -12.14 10.49 2.54
C GLY A 284 -11.97 9.07 2.01
N LEU A 285 -11.13 8.88 1.01
CA LEU A 285 -10.85 7.57 0.40
C LEU A 285 -9.98 6.68 1.28
N PHE A 286 -8.83 7.17 1.73
CA PHE A 286 -7.78 6.36 2.35
C PHE A 286 -7.62 6.59 3.86
N GLY A 287 -8.37 7.49 4.43
CA GLY A 287 -8.20 7.91 5.82
C GLY A 287 -7.03 8.87 6.02
N GLY A 288 -7.02 9.54 7.15
CA GLY A 288 -5.98 10.48 7.52
C GLY A 288 -6.26 11.19 8.83
N ILE A 289 -5.31 11.99 9.27
CA ILE A 289 -5.45 12.88 10.42
C ILE A 289 -5.55 14.30 9.87
N GLY A 290 -6.58 15.03 10.23
CA GLY A 290 -6.79 16.41 9.84
C GLY A 290 -7.05 17.31 11.04
N ARG A 291 -7.32 18.60 10.82
CA ARG A 291 -7.64 19.57 11.89
C ARG A 291 -8.84 19.17 12.73
N GLY A 292 -9.78 18.38 12.15
CA GLY A 292 -10.98 17.84 12.82
C GLY A 292 -10.79 16.47 13.49
N GLY A 293 -9.56 15.94 13.56
CA GLY A 293 -9.28 14.62 14.12
C GLY A 293 -9.00 13.55 13.06
N ALA A 294 -9.06 12.28 13.47
CA ALA A 294 -8.83 11.13 12.59
C ALA A 294 -10.07 10.83 11.74
N THR A 295 -9.88 10.69 10.44
CA THR A 295 -10.92 10.29 9.48
C THR A 295 -10.66 8.85 9.02
N ALA A 296 -11.67 7.98 9.15
CA ALA A 296 -11.64 6.64 8.61
C ALA A 296 -11.92 6.69 7.09
N GLY A 297 -11.01 6.12 6.30
CA GLY A 297 -11.19 6.02 4.85
C GLY A 297 -12.25 5.00 4.44
N LEU A 298 -12.74 5.13 3.21
CA LEU A 298 -13.69 4.19 2.61
C LEU A 298 -13.01 2.92 2.10
N LEU A 299 -11.71 2.97 1.82
CA LEU A 299 -10.95 1.91 1.17
C LEU A 299 -10.00 1.21 2.14
N ALA A 300 -10.02 -0.10 2.09
CA ALA A 300 -8.97 -0.97 2.60
C ALA A 300 -8.41 -1.82 1.46
N MET A 301 -7.23 -2.39 1.64
CA MET A 301 -6.63 -3.28 0.67
C MET A 301 -6.19 -4.59 1.34
N ALA A 302 -6.22 -5.65 0.57
CA ALA A 302 -5.59 -6.92 0.89
C ALA A 302 -4.81 -7.41 -0.33
N PHE A 303 -3.71 -8.08 -0.07
CA PHE A 303 -2.93 -8.74 -1.10
C PHE A 303 -2.57 -10.14 -0.63
N ASN A 304 -2.93 -11.12 -1.43
CA ASN A 304 -2.59 -12.51 -1.18
C ASN A 304 -1.55 -12.93 -2.22
N ASP A 305 -0.33 -13.09 -1.75
CA ASP A 305 0.75 -13.66 -2.56
C ASP A 305 0.45 -15.13 -2.87
N THR A 306 0.58 -15.48 -4.13
CA THR A 306 0.55 -16.89 -4.59
C THR A 306 1.96 -17.42 -4.77
N GLU A 307 2.90 -16.53 -5.09
CA GLU A 307 4.33 -16.80 -5.20
C GLU A 307 5.08 -15.57 -4.67
N LEU A 308 6.07 -15.80 -3.83
CA LEU A 308 6.98 -14.78 -3.32
C LEU A 308 8.40 -15.33 -3.22
N ALA A 309 9.32 -14.72 -3.94
CA ALA A 309 10.75 -14.96 -3.81
C ALA A 309 11.44 -13.69 -3.31
N LEU A 310 12.25 -13.84 -2.29
CA LEU A 310 13.14 -12.81 -1.77
C LEU A 310 14.57 -13.18 -2.12
N ASP A 311 15.34 -12.23 -2.61
CA ASP A 311 16.71 -12.42 -3.06
C ASP A 311 17.53 -11.15 -2.75
N SER A 312 18.80 -11.14 -3.10
CA SER A 312 19.69 -10.00 -2.99
C SER A 312 20.31 -9.69 -4.34
N PHE A 313 20.34 -8.42 -4.71
CA PHE A 313 20.95 -7.95 -5.93
C PHE A 313 22.06 -6.94 -5.66
N GLY A 314 23.15 -7.03 -6.39
CA GLY A 314 24.32 -6.17 -6.25
C GLY A 314 25.43 -6.79 -5.42
N GLN A 315 26.55 -6.08 -5.32
CA GLN A 315 27.75 -6.55 -4.61
C GLN A 315 28.25 -5.49 -3.63
N ASN A 316 28.85 -5.95 -2.54
CA ASN A 316 29.44 -5.10 -1.51
C ASN A 316 28.42 -4.07 -0.95
N GLY A 317 28.81 -2.81 -0.81
CA GLY A 317 27.94 -1.73 -0.32
C GLY A 317 26.75 -1.36 -1.21
N TYR A 318 26.57 -2.01 -2.36
CA TYR A 318 25.41 -1.87 -3.25
C TYR A 318 24.45 -3.05 -3.19
N ALA A 319 24.75 -4.08 -2.41
CA ALA A 319 23.83 -5.19 -2.20
C ALA A 319 22.52 -4.68 -1.57
N GLN A 320 21.40 -5.06 -2.19
CA GLN A 320 20.07 -4.65 -1.74
C GLN A 320 19.10 -5.82 -1.86
N PRO A 321 18.21 -6.01 -0.88
CA PRO A 321 17.21 -7.05 -0.98
C PRO A 321 16.20 -6.72 -2.09
N THR A 322 15.78 -7.77 -2.78
CA THR A 322 14.81 -7.71 -3.88
C THR A 322 13.65 -8.67 -3.64
N TYR A 323 12.57 -8.42 -4.34
CA TYR A 323 11.43 -9.33 -4.38
C TYR A 323 11.05 -9.63 -5.83
N THR A 324 10.51 -10.82 -6.02
CA THR A 324 9.64 -11.19 -7.15
C THR A 324 8.37 -11.75 -6.53
N VAL A 325 7.21 -11.23 -6.93
CA VAL A 325 5.93 -11.58 -6.32
C VAL A 325 4.84 -11.74 -7.36
N GLU A 326 4.00 -12.75 -7.19
CA GLU A 326 2.72 -12.88 -7.86
C GLU A 326 1.60 -12.97 -6.83
N GLY A 327 0.44 -12.39 -7.14
CA GLY A 327 -0.68 -12.45 -6.21
C GLY A 327 -1.94 -11.74 -6.69
N GLU A 328 -2.95 -11.76 -5.83
CA GLU A 328 -4.22 -11.09 -6.04
C GLU A 328 -4.32 -9.85 -5.15
N LEU A 329 -4.41 -8.69 -5.78
CA LEU A 329 -4.73 -7.42 -5.12
C LEU A 329 -6.25 -7.26 -5.05
N ARG A 330 -6.76 -6.96 -3.85
CA ARG A 330 -8.17 -6.68 -3.58
C ARG A 330 -8.33 -5.31 -2.95
N TRP A 331 -9.29 -4.54 -3.44
CA TRP A 331 -9.74 -3.32 -2.81
C TRP A 331 -11.08 -3.57 -2.14
N LEU A 332 -11.15 -3.25 -0.86
CA LEU A 332 -12.26 -3.59 0.02
C LEU A 332 -12.96 -2.31 0.48
N LEU A 333 -14.27 -2.41 0.68
CA LEU A 333 -15.06 -1.35 1.27
C LEU A 333 -15.02 -1.49 2.81
N THR A 334 -14.62 -0.43 3.50
CA THR A 334 -14.51 -0.45 4.97
C THR A 334 -15.84 -0.34 5.70
N ARG A 335 -16.86 0.23 5.03
CA ARG A 335 -18.20 0.40 5.57
C ARG A 335 -19.23 0.48 4.45
N PRO A 336 -20.47 0.02 4.67
CA PRO A 336 -21.53 0.07 3.66
C PRO A 336 -21.73 1.47 3.10
N GLN A 337 -21.96 1.55 1.80
CA GLN A 337 -22.27 2.79 1.07
C GLN A 337 -23.48 2.56 0.17
N PRO A 338 -24.21 3.60 -0.23
CA PRO A 338 -25.23 3.52 -1.28
C PRO A 338 -24.66 2.92 -2.57
N ALA A 339 -25.49 2.24 -3.33
CA ALA A 339 -25.06 1.52 -4.56
C ALA A 339 -24.37 2.45 -5.57
N GLU A 340 -24.88 3.67 -5.73
CA GLU A 340 -24.29 4.68 -6.61
C GLU A 340 -22.87 5.07 -6.18
N VAL A 341 -22.66 5.30 -4.88
CA VAL A 341 -21.35 5.62 -4.30
C VAL A 341 -20.39 4.44 -4.47
N GLN A 342 -20.87 3.20 -4.24
CA GLN A 342 -20.04 2.02 -4.46
C GLN A 342 -19.63 1.87 -5.93
N GLN A 343 -20.53 2.12 -6.86
CA GLN A 343 -20.24 2.05 -8.29
C GLN A 343 -19.19 3.08 -8.72
N ALA A 344 -19.33 4.32 -8.28
CA ALA A 344 -18.36 5.37 -8.60
C ALA A 344 -17.00 5.10 -7.93
N LEU A 345 -16.99 4.63 -6.67
CA LEU A 345 -15.78 4.25 -5.97
C LEU A 345 -15.07 3.09 -6.67
N THR A 346 -15.81 2.10 -7.15
CA THR A 346 -15.26 0.98 -7.93
C THR A 346 -14.61 1.47 -9.21
N LYS A 347 -15.28 2.33 -9.98
CA LYS A 347 -14.72 2.92 -11.20
C LYS A 347 -13.43 3.71 -10.91
N LEU A 348 -13.44 4.52 -9.85
CA LEU A 348 -12.28 5.32 -9.47
C LEU A 348 -11.08 4.44 -9.08
N ILE A 349 -11.29 3.41 -8.24
CA ILE A 349 -10.20 2.55 -7.79
C ILE A 349 -9.65 1.67 -8.91
N GLU A 350 -10.52 1.22 -9.84
CA GLU A 350 -10.09 0.55 -11.07
C GLU A 350 -9.22 1.47 -11.93
N ALA A 351 -9.69 2.70 -12.18
CA ALA A 351 -8.97 3.68 -12.98
C ALA A 351 -7.60 4.03 -12.38
N LEU A 352 -7.54 4.29 -11.07
CA LEU A 352 -6.29 4.58 -10.37
C LEU A 352 -5.32 3.39 -10.35
N THR A 353 -5.82 2.15 -10.19
CA THR A 353 -4.96 0.95 -10.23
C THR A 353 -4.35 0.77 -11.63
N ARG A 354 -5.16 0.94 -12.67
CA ARG A 354 -4.69 0.90 -14.06
C ARG A 354 -3.70 2.03 -14.35
N PHE A 355 -3.94 3.21 -13.79
CA PHE A 355 -3.03 4.35 -13.91
C PHE A 355 -1.66 4.04 -13.30
N ALA A 356 -1.62 3.48 -12.09
CA ALA A 356 -0.37 3.05 -11.47
C ALA A 356 0.39 2.06 -12.35
N MET A 357 -0.31 1.08 -12.94
CA MET A 357 0.29 0.07 -13.81
C MET A 357 0.83 0.64 -15.13
N VAL A 358 0.13 1.58 -15.74
CA VAL A 358 0.54 2.18 -17.03
C VAL A 358 1.73 3.12 -16.84
N PHE A 359 1.77 3.92 -15.76
CA PHE A 359 2.75 4.99 -15.62
C PHE A 359 3.90 4.70 -14.63
N GLY A 360 3.90 3.54 -13.97
CA GLY A 360 4.98 3.24 -13.03
C GLY A 360 4.98 1.82 -12.52
N GLY A 361 4.07 1.52 -11.62
CA GLY A 361 4.00 0.31 -10.82
C GLY A 361 3.94 0.62 -9.33
N PHE A 362 4.45 -0.27 -8.51
CA PHE A 362 4.34 -0.18 -7.06
C PHE A 362 5.70 -0.39 -6.38
N GLY A 363 5.90 0.23 -5.23
CA GLY A 363 7.08 0.03 -4.41
C GLY A 363 8.17 1.09 -4.58
N LYS A 364 9.37 0.74 -4.15
CA LYS A 364 10.53 1.65 -4.22
C LYS A 364 10.92 1.92 -5.68
N SER A 365 11.35 3.13 -5.95
CA SER A 365 11.82 3.56 -7.29
C SER A 365 10.81 3.38 -8.43
N TRP A 366 9.52 3.25 -8.16
CA TRP A 366 8.46 2.99 -9.14
C TRP A 366 8.41 4.01 -10.31
N ARG A 367 9.03 5.16 -10.15
CA ARG A 367 9.16 6.18 -11.23
C ARG A 367 10.11 5.77 -12.35
N ARG A 368 10.79 4.64 -12.21
CA ARG A 368 11.72 4.10 -13.20
C ARG A 368 11.36 2.66 -13.53
N ALA A 369 11.54 2.28 -14.80
CA ALA A 369 11.55 0.88 -15.18
C ALA A 369 12.71 0.15 -14.51
N ASP A 370 12.55 -1.13 -14.22
CA ASP A 370 13.58 -1.95 -13.58
C ASP A 370 14.81 -2.07 -14.49
N HIS A 371 15.92 -1.48 -14.06
CA HIS A 371 17.15 -1.47 -14.85
C HIS A 371 17.77 -2.85 -15.06
N ARG A 372 17.40 -3.85 -14.24
CA ARG A 372 17.81 -5.24 -14.49
C ARG A 372 17.25 -5.78 -15.81
N LEU A 373 16.08 -5.31 -16.20
CA LEU A 373 15.38 -5.74 -17.42
C LEU A 373 15.64 -4.84 -18.61
N VAL A 374 15.78 -3.53 -18.37
CA VAL A 374 15.81 -2.53 -19.44
C VAL A 374 17.21 -1.99 -19.74
N TYR A 375 18.16 -2.24 -18.87
CA TYR A 375 19.55 -1.79 -19.02
C TYR A 375 20.52 -2.69 -18.25
N PRO A 376 20.64 -3.98 -18.61
CA PRO A 376 21.49 -4.94 -17.91
C PRO A 376 22.96 -4.49 -17.83
N ASP A 377 23.51 -3.86 -18.89
CA ASP A 377 24.88 -3.33 -18.92
C ASP A 377 25.16 -2.27 -17.82
N TYR A 378 24.10 -1.68 -17.25
CA TYR A 378 24.23 -0.76 -16.11
C TYR A 378 24.89 -1.44 -14.91
N TYR A 379 24.75 -2.75 -14.78
CA TYR A 379 25.19 -3.53 -13.63
C TYR A 379 26.48 -4.32 -13.85
N ASP A 380 27.09 -4.29 -15.03
CA ASP A 380 28.28 -5.08 -15.38
C ASP A 380 29.44 -4.96 -14.40
N GLN A 381 29.54 -3.82 -13.70
CA GLN A 381 30.59 -3.59 -12.70
C GLN A 381 30.12 -3.91 -11.26
N GLY A 382 28.88 -4.33 -11.03
CA GLY A 382 28.32 -4.66 -9.72
C GLY A 382 28.32 -3.53 -8.67
N ARG A 383 28.61 -2.30 -9.07
CA ARG A 383 28.86 -1.14 -8.18
C ARG A 383 27.84 -0.03 -8.34
N LYS A 384 26.59 -0.36 -8.70
CA LYS A 384 25.54 0.62 -8.89
C LYS A 384 24.27 0.25 -8.11
N PRO A 385 23.54 1.24 -7.58
CA PRO A 385 22.31 0.97 -6.84
C PRO A 385 21.24 0.38 -7.76
N LEU A 386 20.44 -0.52 -7.23
CA LEU A 386 19.26 -1.02 -7.93
C LEU A 386 18.27 0.11 -8.16
N ILE A 387 17.81 0.27 -9.40
CA ILE A 387 16.84 1.30 -9.80
C ILE A 387 15.64 0.65 -10.45
N GLY A 388 14.45 1.13 -10.09
CA GLY A 388 13.22 0.79 -10.76
C GLY A 388 12.47 -0.40 -10.19
N CYS A 389 11.32 -0.65 -10.79
CA CYS A 389 10.50 -1.83 -10.59
C CYS A 389 9.81 -2.20 -11.90
N HIS A 390 9.33 -3.42 -11.98
CA HIS A 390 8.51 -3.89 -13.09
C HIS A 390 7.24 -4.55 -12.55
N TRP A 391 6.10 -4.26 -13.21
CA TRP A 391 4.80 -4.84 -12.84
C TRP A 391 4.02 -5.19 -14.09
N GLU A 392 3.31 -6.31 -14.05
CA GLU A 392 2.47 -6.77 -15.15
C GLU A 392 1.14 -7.36 -14.66
N TRP A 393 0.17 -7.41 -15.56
CA TRP A 393 -1.12 -8.05 -15.30
C TRP A 393 -1.01 -9.55 -15.53
N LEU A 394 -1.46 -10.33 -14.54
CA LEU A 394 -1.44 -11.79 -14.60
C LEU A 394 -2.84 -12.39 -14.80
N GLY A 395 -2.87 -13.51 -15.52
CA GLY A 395 -4.08 -14.29 -15.77
C GLY A 395 -5.04 -13.65 -16.79
N LYS A 396 -5.69 -14.50 -17.55
CA LYS A 396 -6.56 -14.12 -18.68
C LYS A 396 -7.60 -13.05 -18.32
N ARG A 397 -8.24 -13.19 -17.15
CA ARG A 397 -9.30 -12.27 -16.71
C ARG A 397 -8.76 -10.84 -16.51
N SER A 398 -7.67 -10.69 -15.78
CA SER A 398 -7.07 -9.37 -15.52
C SER A 398 -6.50 -8.77 -16.80
N GLN A 399 -5.82 -9.55 -17.62
CA GLN A 399 -5.26 -9.08 -18.90
C GLN A 399 -6.34 -8.63 -19.90
N VAL A 400 -7.52 -9.27 -19.91
CA VAL A 400 -8.63 -8.86 -20.77
C VAL A 400 -9.32 -7.61 -20.23
N ARG A 401 -9.60 -7.57 -18.92
CA ARG A 401 -10.40 -6.51 -18.30
C ARG A 401 -9.58 -5.25 -18.01
N ASP A 402 -8.35 -5.42 -17.52
CA ASP A 402 -7.61 -4.33 -16.89
C ASP A 402 -6.56 -3.67 -17.80
N VAL A 403 -6.08 -4.38 -18.84
CA VAL A 403 -5.23 -3.75 -19.86
C VAL A 403 -6.09 -2.85 -20.75
N ARG A 404 -6.07 -1.55 -20.49
CA ARG A 404 -6.83 -0.54 -21.27
C ARG A 404 -6.01 0.03 -22.43
N VAL A 405 -4.71 0.17 -22.25
CA VAL A 405 -3.80 0.65 -23.28
C VAL A 405 -3.24 -0.54 -24.05
N ARG A 406 -3.71 -0.72 -25.28
CA ARG A 406 -3.29 -1.80 -26.21
C ARG A 406 -2.64 -1.26 -27.47
N LYS A 407 -2.77 0.04 -27.71
CA LYS A 407 -2.13 0.82 -28.76
C LYS A 407 -1.61 2.12 -28.13
N LEU A 408 -0.53 2.62 -28.69
CA LEU A 408 0.13 3.81 -28.16
C LEU A 408 -0.78 5.06 -28.14
N ASP A 409 -1.60 5.22 -29.18
CA ASP A 409 -2.56 6.32 -29.30
C ASP A 409 -3.69 6.32 -28.26
N GLN A 410 -3.91 5.20 -27.57
CA GLN A 410 -4.91 5.10 -26.50
C GLN A 410 -4.44 5.70 -25.16
N VAL A 411 -3.16 6.03 -25.01
CA VAL A 411 -2.63 6.55 -23.74
C VAL A 411 -3.31 7.86 -23.32
N GLY A 412 -3.50 8.80 -24.26
CA GLY A 412 -4.16 10.06 -23.97
C GLY A 412 -5.63 9.88 -23.56
N ASP A 413 -6.39 9.04 -24.28
CA ASP A 413 -7.78 8.72 -23.94
C ASP A 413 -7.88 8.05 -22.59
N PHE A 414 -6.92 7.17 -22.26
CA PHE A 414 -6.84 6.52 -20.95
C PHE A 414 -6.60 7.51 -19.81
N VAL A 415 -5.75 8.53 -20.01
CA VAL A 415 -5.56 9.60 -19.01
C VAL A 415 -6.88 10.33 -18.76
N GLU A 416 -7.62 10.67 -19.82
CA GLU A 416 -8.92 11.33 -19.67
C GLU A 416 -9.98 10.40 -19.04
N GLU A 417 -9.97 9.09 -19.31
CA GLU A 417 -10.82 8.11 -18.61
C GLU A 417 -10.56 8.15 -17.09
N VAL A 418 -9.29 8.22 -16.66
CA VAL A 418 -8.91 8.30 -15.24
C VAL A 418 -9.38 9.64 -14.63
N ARG A 419 -9.14 10.75 -15.32
CA ARG A 419 -9.59 12.08 -14.88
C ARG A 419 -11.13 12.15 -14.79
N GLN A 420 -11.85 11.53 -15.73
CA GLN A 420 -13.30 11.48 -15.68
C GLN A 420 -13.83 10.68 -14.49
N ALA A 421 -13.23 9.52 -14.16
CA ALA A 421 -13.61 8.77 -12.97
C ALA A 421 -13.42 9.58 -11.68
N ALA A 422 -12.38 10.42 -11.63
CA ALA A 422 -12.17 11.34 -10.52
C ALA A 422 -13.19 12.50 -10.49
N ARG A 423 -13.56 13.06 -11.64
CA ARG A 423 -14.64 14.07 -11.74
C ARG A 423 -15.99 13.50 -11.29
N ASP A 424 -16.34 12.29 -11.74
CA ASP A 424 -17.58 11.60 -11.33
C ASP A 424 -17.63 11.44 -9.80
N TRP A 425 -16.49 11.09 -9.18
CA TRP A 425 -16.36 11.02 -7.73
C TRP A 425 -16.54 12.37 -7.04
N MET A 426 -15.93 13.44 -7.58
CA MET A 426 -16.09 14.80 -7.05
C MET A 426 -17.55 15.27 -7.09
N GLN A 427 -18.25 15.01 -8.20
CA GLN A 427 -19.66 15.38 -8.38
C GLN A 427 -20.56 14.71 -7.34
N LEU A 428 -20.32 13.45 -6.98
CA LEU A 428 -21.05 12.77 -5.88
C LEU A 428 -20.85 13.43 -4.52
N HIS A 429 -19.79 14.20 -4.36
CA HIS A 429 -19.51 14.99 -3.17
C HIS A 429 -19.91 16.47 -3.32
N ASN A 430 -20.75 16.80 -4.32
CA ASN A 430 -21.19 18.15 -4.64
C ASN A 430 -20.02 19.13 -4.90
N LEU A 431 -18.91 18.61 -5.42
CA LEU A 431 -17.75 19.39 -5.84
C LEU A 431 -17.77 19.51 -7.37
N THR A 432 -17.75 20.73 -7.86
CA THR A 432 -17.65 20.98 -9.33
C THR A 432 -16.18 21.10 -9.69
N PRO A 433 -15.66 20.22 -10.56
CA PRO A 433 -14.30 20.39 -11.07
C PRO A 433 -14.20 21.71 -11.86
N ASP A 434 -13.22 22.52 -11.52
CA ASP A 434 -12.88 23.71 -12.27
C ASP A 434 -11.67 23.38 -13.18
N LEU A 435 -11.81 23.61 -14.47
CA LEU A 435 -10.77 23.29 -15.43
C LEU A 435 -9.56 24.24 -15.34
N ASP A 436 -9.78 25.43 -14.79
CA ASP A 436 -8.75 26.46 -14.65
C ASP A 436 -8.08 26.41 -13.26
N THR A 437 -8.62 25.62 -12.33
CA THR A 437 -8.10 25.49 -10.98
C THR A 437 -7.43 24.13 -10.76
N TYR A 438 -6.16 24.14 -10.38
CA TYR A 438 -5.41 22.96 -9.99
C TYR A 438 -4.45 23.28 -8.85
N ALA A 439 -4.05 22.25 -8.11
CA ALA A 439 -3.11 22.42 -7.01
C ALA A 439 -1.72 22.83 -7.57
N PRO A 440 -1.04 23.81 -6.95
CA PRO A 440 0.30 24.24 -7.38
C PRO A 440 1.36 23.21 -6.94
N TRP A 441 1.12 21.93 -7.25
CA TRP A 441 1.98 20.84 -6.87
C TRP A 441 2.84 20.38 -8.04
N ARG A 442 4.03 19.96 -7.74
CA ARG A 442 5.01 19.50 -8.72
C ARG A 442 4.49 18.40 -9.66
N GLU A 443 3.67 17.49 -9.14
CA GLU A 443 3.16 16.33 -9.88
C GLU A 443 1.62 16.34 -9.99
N ALA A 444 0.99 17.54 -10.01
CA ALA A 444 -0.43 17.66 -10.34
C ALA A 444 -0.67 17.24 -11.81
N TRP A 445 -1.63 16.34 -12.03
CA TRP A 445 -1.93 15.84 -13.38
C TRP A 445 -2.91 16.76 -14.11
N HIS A 446 -2.43 17.96 -14.40
CA HIS A 446 -3.10 18.97 -15.21
C HIS A 446 -2.40 19.12 -16.57
N PRO A 447 -3.14 19.41 -17.69
CA PRO A 447 -2.54 19.59 -19.02
C PRO A 447 -1.37 20.57 -19.07
N ASP A 448 -1.39 21.62 -18.26
CA ASP A 448 -0.33 22.63 -18.19
C ASP A 448 0.89 22.17 -17.38
N GLN A 449 0.77 21.10 -16.56
CA GLN A 449 1.78 20.70 -15.60
C GLN A 449 2.50 19.40 -15.95
N VAL A 450 1.96 18.61 -16.90
CA VAL A 450 2.55 17.32 -17.23
C VAL A 450 2.40 16.98 -18.70
N GLN A 451 3.43 16.35 -19.25
CA GLN A 451 3.42 15.83 -20.61
C GLN A 451 3.77 14.36 -20.62
N VAL A 452 3.03 13.58 -21.39
CA VAL A 452 3.29 12.16 -21.61
C VAL A 452 3.76 11.96 -23.04
N TRP A 453 4.91 11.34 -23.17
CA TRP A 453 5.54 10.96 -24.43
C TRP A 453 5.69 9.47 -24.51
N GLY A 454 5.71 8.90 -25.72
CA GLY A 454 5.92 7.47 -25.85
C GLY A 454 6.18 6.98 -27.25
N ARG A 455 6.66 5.74 -27.30
CA ARG A 455 6.90 4.99 -28.53
C ARG A 455 6.57 3.49 -28.35
N GLU A 456 6.48 2.77 -29.43
CA GLU A 456 6.52 1.30 -29.38
C GLU A 456 7.98 0.86 -29.37
N ALA A 457 8.33 -0.03 -28.45
CA ALA A 457 9.62 -0.68 -28.32
C ALA A 457 9.50 -2.16 -28.71
N ASP A 458 10.53 -2.73 -29.31
CA ASP A 458 10.52 -4.11 -29.79
C ASP A 458 10.56 -5.12 -28.64
N ASP A 459 11.24 -4.76 -27.53
CA ASP A 459 11.31 -5.53 -26.30
C ASP A 459 11.63 -4.62 -25.10
N LEU A 460 11.91 -5.20 -23.94
CA LEU A 460 12.23 -4.47 -22.71
C LEU A 460 13.60 -3.78 -22.76
N GLU A 461 14.58 -4.31 -23.51
CA GLU A 461 15.92 -3.72 -23.60
C GLU A 461 15.97 -2.59 -24.64
N ASP A 462 15.00 -2.52 -25.55
CA ASP A 462 14.87 -1.46 -26.54
C ASP A 462 14.34 -0.18 -25.88
N SER A 463 15.14 0.47 -25.03
CA SER A 463 14.79 1.69 -24.32
C SER A 463 15.67 2.88 -24.74
N GLU A 464 15.09 3.85 -25.43
CA GLU A 464 15.75 5.10 -25.79
C GLU A 464 15.84 6.06 -24.60
N ALA A 465 14.79 6.14 -23.76
CA ALA A 465 14.80 7.03 -22.61
C ALA A 465 15.87 6.66 -21.60
N VAL A 466 16.13 5.38 -21.34
CA VAL A 466 17.23 4.92 -20.46
C VAL A 466 18.57 5.44 -20.98
N ARG A 467 18.77 5.40 -22.27
CA ARG A 467 19.97 5.93 -22.89
C ARG A 467 20.09 7.44 -22.64
N TRP A 468 19.05 8.24 -22.80
CA TRP A 468 19.05 9.67 -22.50
C TRP A 468 19.27 9.96 -21.00
N LEU A 469 18.77 9.13 -20.14
CA LEU A 469 18.91 9.25 -18.69
C LEU A 469 20.34 8.96 -18.21
N HIS A 470 21.05 8.01 -18.83
CA HIS A 470 22.37 7.55 -18.41
C HIS A 470 23.53 7.98 -19.32
N GLY A 471 23.20 8.49 -20.47
CA GLY A 471 23.96 9.07 -21.49
C GLY A 471 25.33 8.62 -21.94
N PRO A 472 25.43 7.89 -23.10
CA PRO A 472 26.22 8.49 -24.16
C PRO A 472 25.46 9.55 -24.96
N TYR A 473 24.29 9.99 -24.53
CA TYR A 473 23.40 10.96 -25.18
C TYR A 473 23.69 12.41 -24.85
N ARG A 474 24.74 12.70 -24.13
CA ARG A 474 25.29 14.05 -23.98
C ARG A 474 25.40 14.79 -25.32
N GLN A 475 25.66 14.02 -26.38
CA GLN A 475 25.77 14.54 -27.74
C GLN A 475 24.44 14.75 -28.47
N ALA A 476 23.35 14.11 -28.01
CA ALA A 476 22.06 14.19 -28.68
C ALA A 476 21.23 15.42 -28.28
N ILE A 477 21.55 16.06 -27.16
CA ILE A 477 20.91 17.29 -26.70
C ILE A 477 21.77 18.47 -27.14
N PRO A 478 21.29 19.36 -28.03
CA PRO A 478 22.11 20.35 -28.72
C PRO A 478 22.71 21.44 -27.85
N SER A 479 22.35 21.53 -26.58
CA SER A 479 22.76 22.63 -25.73
C SER A 479 23.96 22.29 -24.86
N ALA A 480 25.06 23.00 -25.07
CA ALA A 480 26.27 22.94 -24.25
C ALA A 480 26.09 23.40 -22.80
N ARG A 481 24.90 23.91 -22.42
CA ARG A 481 24.64 24.42 -21.07
C ARG A 481 24.05 23.38 -20.13
N VAL A 482 23.43 22.32 -20.65
CA VAL A 482 22.89 21.21 -19.84
C VAL A 482 23.96 20.16 -19.71
N ALA A 483 24.81 20.27 -18.71
CA ALA A 483 25.85 19.29 -18.38
C ALA A 483 26.47 18.64 -19.63
N GLU A 484 26.92 19.45 -20.57
CA GLU A 484 27.48 19.02 -21.86
C GLU A 484 26.49 18.25 -22.74
N GLY A 485 25.21 18.59 -22.65
CA GLY A 485 24.15 17.98 -23.46
C GLY A 485 23.54 16.71 -22.86
N SER A 486 23.63 16.48 -21.57
CA SER A 486 23.03 15.34 -20.85
C SER A 486 22.10 15.79 -19.74
N ILE A 487 20.94 15.10 -19.61
CA ILE A 487 20.07 15.25 -18.45
C ILE A 487 20.54 14.43 -17.23
N TYR A 488 21.64 13.71 -17.33
CA TYR A 488 22.22 12.93 -16.24
C TYR A 488 22.60 13.83 -15.07
N ARG A 489 22.13 13.49 -13.87
CA ARG A 489 22.29 14.28 -12.63
C ARG A 489 21.64 15.67 -12.65
N SER A 490 20.76 15.94 -13.61
CA SER A 490 19.96 17.16 -13.63
C SER A 490 18.80 17.10 -12.63
N SER A 491 18.07 18.21 -12.47
CA SER A 491 16.82 18.26 -11.71
C SER A 491 15.75 17.32 -12.28
N LEU A 492 15.79 17.06 -13.58
CA LEU A 492 14.86 16.18 -14.29
C LEU A 492 15.03 14.71 -13.90
N THR A 493 16.27 14.20 -13.85
CA THR A 493 16.52 12.80 -13.51
C THR A 493 16.49 12.55 -12.01
N GLY A 494 16.72 13.56 -11.21
CA GLY A 494 16.86 13.46 -9.77
C GLY A 494 18.23 12.95 -9.32
N ARG A 495 18.43 12.95 -8.04
CA ARG A 495 19.61 12.44 -7.36
C ARG A 495 19.24 11.97 -5.96
N MET A 496 20.18 11.34 -5.25
CA MET A 496 19.94 10.97 -3.84
C MET A 496 19.50 12.19 -3.04
N GLY A 497 18.32 12.08 -2.39
CA GLY A 497 17.68 13.17 -1.65
C GLY A 497 16.77 14.09 -2.47
N ASN A 498 16.79 14.01 -3.82
CA ASN A 498 15.92 14.79 -4.70
C ASN A 498 15.19 13.89 -5.70
N VAL A 499 13.88 13.91 -5.65
CA VAL A 499 13.04 13.17 -6.61
C VAL A 499 13.03 13.89 -7.95
N GLY A 500 13.38 13.16 -9.01
CA GLY A 500 13.36 13.70 -10.38
C GLY A 500 11.95 14.02 -10.87
N ARG A 501 11.89 14.75 -11.98
CA ARG A 501 10.67 15.22 -12.66
C ARG A 501 10.27 14.34 -13.85
N LEU A 502 10.91 13.17 -13.97
CA LEU A 502 10.63 12.21 -15.04
C LEU A 502 10.17 10.91 -14.46
N TRP A 503 9.12 10.32 -15.05
CA TRP A 503 8.79 8.92 -14.87
C TRP A 503 9.10 8.18 -16.16
N HIS A 504 9.64 7.00 -16.06
CA HIS A 504 9.95 6.14 -17.19
C HIS A 504 9.37 4.75 -16.95
N ARG A 505 8.63 4.26 -17.92
CA ARG A 505 7.95 2.98 -17.86
C ARG A 505 8.11 2.21 -19.18
N MET A 506 8.45 0.93 -19.09
CA MET A 506 8.29 -0.05 -20.16
C MET A 506 7.02 -0.84 -19.86
N TYR A 507 5.92 -0.50 -20.53
CA TYR A 507 4.62 -1.10 -20.28
C TYR A 507 4.38 -2.25 -21.27
N PRO A 508 4.19 -3.52 -20.79
CA PRO A 508 4.02 -4.67 -21.68
C PRO A 508 2.81 -4.53 -22.61
N LYS A 509 3.00 -4.80 -23.89
CA LYS A 509 1.94 -4.73 -24.90
C LYS A 509 1.17 -6.05 -24.93
N VAL A 510 -0.10 -6.01 -24.59
CA VAL A 510 -1.01 -7.16 -24.60
C VAL A 510 -2.01 -6.99 -25.75
N ARG A 511 -2.04 -7.95 -26.66
CA ARG A 511 -2.99 -8.01 -27.77
C ARG A 511 -4.17 -8.94 -27.42
N LEU A 512 -5.33 -8.64 -27.97
CA LEU A 512 -6.47 -9.57 -27.92
C LEU A 512 -6.55 -10.33 -29.24
N VAL A 513 -6.55 -11.64 -29.18
CA VAL A 513 -6.73 -12.53 -30.30
C VAL A 513 -8.04 -13.32 -30.16
N LYS A 514 -8.58 -13.79 -31.26
CA LYS A 514 -9.76 -14.67 -31.21
C LYS A 514 -9.40 -15.99 -30.57
N ASP A 515 -10.23 -16.46 -29.65
CA ASP A 515 -10.11 -17.80 -29.10
C ASP A 515 -10.56 -18.81 -30.16
N PRO A 516 -9.71 -19.78 -30.57
CA PRO A 516 -10.08 -20.80 -31.53
C PRO A 516 -11.28 -21.66 -31.07
N GLU A 517 -11.39 -21.91 -29.75
CA GLU A 517 -12.44 -22.73 -29.17
C GLU A 517 -13.73 -21.92 -28.87
N ASN A 518 -13.61 -20.62 -28.66
CA ASN A 518 -14.73 -19.75 -28.38
C ASN A 518 -14.53 -18.34 -28.96
N PRO A 519 -14.88 -18.11 -30.23
CA PRO A 519 -14.65 -16.81 -30.91
C PRO A 519 -15.30 -15.59 -30.24
N LYS A 520 -16.25 -15.81 -29.31
CA LYS A 520 -16.90 -14.73 -28.54
C LYS A 520 -16.07 -14.29 -27.31
N ARG A 521 -15.04 -15.06 -26.93
CA ARG A 521 -14.17 -14.73 -25.79
C ARG A 521 -12.77 -14.43 -26.31
N PRO A 522 -12.30 -13.18 -26.24
CA PRO A 522 -10.94 -12.85 -26.64
C PRO A 522 -9.93 -13.48 -25.70
N LEU A 523 -8.83 -13.96 -26.26
CA LEU A 523 -7.66 -14.40 -25.49
C LEU A 523 -6.61 -13.30 -25.46
N PRO A 524 -6.04 -12.99 -24.30
CA PRO A 524 -4.91 -12.08 -24.21
C PRO A 524 -3.62 -12.80 -24.68
N LEU A 525 -2.85 -12.11 -25.50
CA LEU A 525 -1.53 -12.49 -25.93
C LEU A 525 -0.53 -11.43 -25.47
N VAL A 526 0.29 -11.77 -24.50
CA VAL A 526 1.41 -10.93 -24.08
C VAL A 526 2.47 -11.03 -25.18
N THR A 527 2.89 -9.91 -25.71
CA THR A 527 3.93 -9.83 -26.75
C THR A 527 5.28 -9.50 -26.12
N ARG A 528 6.37 -9.61 -26.87
CA ARG A 528 7.68 -9.08 -26.45
C ARG A 528 7.70 -7.56 -26.48
N GLN A 529 6.87 -6.94 -27.33
CA GLN A 529 6.80 -5.50 -27.49
C GLN A 529 6.29 -4.79 -26.24
N CYS A 530 6.77 -3.58 -26.04
CA CYS A 530 6.37 -2.70 -24.96
C CYS A 530 5.98 -1.32 -25.50
N PHE A 531 5.22 -0.57 -24.69
CA PHE A 531 5.12 0.87 -24.84
C PHE A 531 6.14 1.50 -23.89
N GLU A 532 7.16 2.15 -24.45
CA GLU A 532 8.06 3.00 -23.68
C GLU A 532 7.37 4.34 -23.45
N LEU A 533 7.09 4.64 -22.18
CA LEU A 533 6.40 5.86 -21.77
C LEU A 533 7.32 6.73 -20.93
N LEU A 534 7.37 8.01 -21.26
CA LEU A 534 8.10 9.03 -20.53
C LEU A 534 7.12 10.12 -20.10
N THR A 535 6.92 10.26 -18.77
CA THR A 535 6.12 11.35 -18.21
C THR A 535 7.06 12.44 -17.70
N VAL A 536 6.84 13.67 -18.15
CA VAL A 536 7.65 14.83 -17.80
C VAL A 536 6.80 15.81 -17.01
N PHE A 537 7.33 16.28 -15.89
CA PHE A 537 6.76 17.39 -15.10
C PHE A 537 7.68 18.60 -15.26
N PRO A 538 7.49 19.41 -16.28
CA PRO A 538 8.36 20.55 -16.53
C PRO A 538 8.29 21.59 -15.42
N ASP A 539 9.33 22.37 -15.31
CA ASP A 539 9.40 23.60 -14.52
C ASP A 539 10.04 24.70 -15.36
N ASP A 540 10.15 25.91 -14.80
CA ASP A 540 10.72 27.06 -15.47
C ASP A 540 12.26 27.00 -15.63
N SER A 541 12.86 25.81 -15.39
CA SER A 541 14.30 25.64 -15.56
C SER A 541 14.69 25.50 -17.02
N LEU A 542 15.85 26.02 -17.37
CA LEU A 542 16.46 25.86 -18.69
C LEU A 542 16.61 24.37 -19.07
N GLU A 543 16.86 23.50 -18.07
CA GLU A 543 16.98 22.06 -18.29
C GLU A 543 15.64 21.45 -18.76
N SER A 544 14.51 21.88 -18.18
CA SER A 544 13.18 21.45 -18.60
C SER A 544 12.84 21.93 -20.02
N GLU A 545 13.08 23.21 -20.30
CA GLU A 545 12.84 23.79 -21.60
C GLU A 545 13.62 23.05 -22.71
N GLN A 546 14.92 22.90 -22.53
CA GLN A 546 15.79 22.23 -23.49
C GLN A 546 15.47 20.76 -23.68
N PHE A 547 15.05 20.06 -22.63
CA PHE A 547 14.65 18.68 -22.75
C PHE A 547 13.33 18.52 -23.50
N LEU A 548 12.38 19.43 -23.31
CA LEU A 548 11.14 19.45 -24.09
C LEU A 548 11.38 19.79 -25.56
N GLU A 549 12.27 20.74 -25.87
CA GLU A 549 12.71 21.01 -27.23
C GLU A 549 13.34 19.78 -27.88
N PHE A 550 14.19 19.07 -27.13
CA PHE A 550 14.76 17.81 -27.59
C PHE A 550 13.68 16.77 -27.89
N LEU A 551 12.72 16.53 -26.98
CA LEU A 551 11.62 15.60 -27.21
C LEU A 551 10.79 15.99 -28.45
N ASN A 552 10.52 17.29 -28.64
CA ASN A 552 9.84 17.80 -29.81
C ASN A 552 10.62 17.52 -31.12
N SER A 553 11.96 17.55 -31.07
CA SER A 553 12.79 17.18 -32.22
C SER A 553 12.76 15.68 -32.52
N GLN A 554 12.40 14.83 -31.54
CA GLN A 554 12.35 13.38 -31.65
C GLN A 554 10.95 12.83 -32.02
N GLN A 555 10.01 13.63 -32.47
CA GLN A 555 8.60 13.24 -32.72
C GLN A 555 8.41 12.07 -33.68
N ARG A 556 9.38 11.76 -34.52
CA ARG A 556 9.36 10.56 -35.39
C ARG A 556 9.53 9.28 -34.58
N MET A 557 10.21 9.35 -33.44
CA MET A 557 10.53 8.23 -32.55
C MET A 557 9.61 8.24 -31.32
N PHE A 558 9.57 9.36 -30.57
CA PHE A 558 8.70 9.57 -29.43
C PHE A 558 7.59 10.56 -29.76
N LYS A 559 6.33 10.15 -29.60
CA LYS A 559 5.16 10.99 -29.86
C LYS A 559 4.65 11.60 -28.56
N LYS A 560 4.21 12.83 -28.58
CA LYS A 560 3.44 13.44 -27.50
C LYS A 560 2.06 12.78 -27.47
N LEU A 561 1.71 12.17 -26.35
CA LEU A 561 0.49 11.38 -26.18
C LEU A 561 -0.57 12.12 -25.36
N TRP A 562 -0.10 13.00 -24.44
CA TRP A 562 -0.96 13.80 -23.60
C TRP A 562 -0.19 15.04 -23.07
N PRO A 563 -0.81 16.23 -22.90
CA PRO A 563 -2.13 16.56 -23.47
C PRO A 563 -2.10 16.51 -25.00
N ARG A 564 -3.25 16.21 -25.58
CA ARG A 564 -3.43 16.36 -27.04
C ARG A 564 -3.71 17.82 -27.35
N GLU A 565 -3.19 18.29 -28.48
CA GLU A 565 -3.47 19.61 -29.02
C GLU A 565 -4.92 19.74 -29.44
#